data_7ac4c1043d7af32133c1139dec6915db
#
_entry.id   7ac4c1043d7af32133c1139dec6915db
#
_cell.length_a   1.000
_cell.length_b   1.000
_cell.length_c   1.000
_cell.angle_alpha   90.00
_cell.angle_beta   90.00
_cell.angle_gamma   90.00
#
_symmetry.space_group_name_H-M   'P 1'
#
loop_
_entity.id
_entity.type
_entity.pdbx_description
1 polymer ?
#
loop_
_entity_poly.entity_id
_entity_poly.type
_entity_poly.pdbx_seq_one_letter_code
_entity_poly.pdbx_strand_id
1 'polypeptide(L)'
;MIRVRIDIESEEINNSNTVIASLLTLEVLFGQKEKRKMTFDSRKKQIIRIGRIKSDEIDFNFNDEDVSRKQCMIIFEDNNWYIVDGNGIQKSSNGTWFYPEKYYNINEGLIIRIGTTLFECNYLQDN
;
A
#
# COMPACT_ATOMS: atom_id res chain seq x y z
N MET A 1 -7.11 13.36 11.58
CA MET A 1 -6.36 12.21 11.03
C MET A 1 -7.30 11.05 10.74
N ILE A 2 -7.12 10.42 9.60
CA ILE A 2 -7.85 9.20 9.24
C ILE A 2 -6.95 8.01 9.54
N ARG A 3 -7.49 7.00 10.19
CA ARG A 3 -6.73 5.76 10.44
C ARG A 3 -7.43 4.57 9.82
N VAL A 4 -6.69 3.85 9.01
CA VAL A 4 -7.15 2.64 8.32
C VAL A 4 -6.27 1.47 8.74
N ARG A 5 -6.90 0.35 9.06
CA ARG A 5 -6.17 -0.88 9.38
C ARG A 5 -6.17 -1.80 8.17
N ILE A 6 -5.03 -2.40 7.90
CA ILE A 6 -4.88 -3.42 6.86
C ILE A 6 -4.68 -4.76 7.56
N ASP A 7 -5.59 -5.68 7.35
CA ASP A 7 -5.48 -7.05 7.85
C ASP A 7 -5.31 -8.02 6.68
N ILE A 8 -4.35 -8.91 6.80
CA ILE A 8 -4.07 -9.90 5.77
C ILE A 8 -4.24 -11.30 6.36
N GLU A 9 -5.05 -12.10 5.71
CA GLU A 9 -5.28 -13.49 6.07
C GLU A 9 -4.98 -14.35 4.85
N SER A 10 -4.03 -15.27 5.00
CA SER A 10 -3.58 -16.10 3.89
C SER A 10 -3.70 -17.57 4.26
N GLU A 11 -4.12 -18.38 3.28
CA GLU A 11 -4.18 -19.83 3.46
C GLU A 11 -3.61 -20.54 2.24
N GLU A 12 -3.04 -21.69 2.48
CA GLU A 12 -2.55 -22.58 1.45
C GLU A 12 -3.72 -23.30 0.79
N ILE A 13 -3.80 -23.26 -0.55
CA ILE A 13 -4.90 -23.89 -1.29
C ILE A 13 -4.58 -25.34 -1.64
N ASN A 14 -3.31 -25.70 -1.73
CA ASN A 14 -2.90 -27.07 -2.05
C ASN A 14 -1.65 -27.49 -1.29
N ASN A 15 -1.38 -28.80 -1.30
CA ASN A 15 -0.28 -29.40 -0.55
C ASN A 15 1.11 -29.17 -1.15
N SER A 16 1.21 -28.54 -2.30
CA SER A 16 2.49 -28.27 -2.96
C SER A 16 3.10 -26.92 -2.59
N ASN A 17 2.46 -26.14 -1.75
CA ASN A 17 2.91 -24.82 -1.29
C ASN A 17 3.10 -23.79 -2.41
N THR A 18 2.47 -23.99 -3.56
CA THR A 18 2.68 -23.14 -4.73
C THR A 18 1.60 -22.09 -4.92
N VAL A 19 0.44 -22.25 -4.30
CA VAL A 19 -0.69 -21.35 -4.44
C VAL A 19 -1.20 -20.93 -3.08
N ILE A 20 -1.30 -19.62 -2.86
CA ILE A 20 -1.83 -19.04 -1.65
C ILE A 20 -3.06 -18.21 -2.02
N ALA A 21 -4.18 -18.47 -1.33
CA ALA A 21 -5.32 -17.58 -1.34
C ALA A 21 -5.13 -16.57 -0.22
N SER A 22 -5.26 -15.31 -0.52
CA SER A 22 -5.08 -14.25 0.46
C SER A 22 -6.24 -13.27 0.44
N LEU A 23 -6.71 -12.90 1.62
CA LEU A 23 -7.72 -11.87 1.80
C LEU A 23 -7.07 -10.66 2.45
N LEU A 24 -7.20 -9.51 1.83
CA LEU A 24 -6.74 -8.24 2.39
C LEU A 24 -7.96 -7.40 2.72
N THR A 25 -8.08 -6.99 3.97
CA THR A 25 -9.19 -6.17 4.45
C THR A 25 -8.69 -4.78 4.81
N LEU A 26 -9.36 -3.77 4.28
CA LEU A 26 -9.17 -2.38 4.65
C LEU A 26 -10.34 -1.95 5.52
N GLU A 27 -10.05 -1.45 6.71
CA GLU A 27 -11.07 -1.01 7.66
C GLU A 27 -10.74 0.39 8.17
N VAL A 28 -11.67 1.32 7.99
CA VAL A 28 -11.55 2.67 8.54
C VAL A 28 -11.90 2.62 10.02
N LEU A 29 -10.92 2.90 10.87
CA LEU A 29 -11.08 2.85 12.32
C LEU A 29 -11.65 4.15 12.88
N PHE A 30 -11.15 5.30 12.41
CA PHE A 30 -11.65 6.61 12.79
C PHE A 30 -11.20 7.68 11.79
N GLY A 31 -11.76 8.88 11.94
CA GLY A 31 -11.40 10.02 11.11
C GLY A 31 -12.35 10.27 9.94
N GLN A 32 -13.33 9.42 9.74
CA GLN A 32 -14.40 9.60 8.75
C GLN A 32 -15.75 9.26 9.36
N LYS A 33 -16.82 9.84 8.78
CA LYS A 33 -18.19 9.58 9.25
C LYS A 33 -18.58 8.13 9.08
N GLU A 34 -18.21 7.53 7.95
CA GLU A 34 -18.50 6.13 7.66
C GLU A 34 -17.33 5.24 8.05
N LYS A 35 -17.63 4.26 8.89
CA LYS A 35 -16.69 3.20 9.19
C LYS A 35 -16.85 2.12 8.13
N ARG A 36 -16.03 2.19 7.08
CA ARG A 36 -16.09 1.24 5.98
C ARG A 36 -15.11 0.09 6.20
N LYS A 37 -15.51 -1.06 5.73
CA LYS A 37 -14.69 -2.25 5.73
C LYS A 37 -14.85 -2.95 4.39
N MET A 38 -13.76 -3.16 3.68
CA MET A 38 -13.75 -3.85 2.39
C MET A 38 -12.70 -4.95 2.39
N THR A 39 -13.10 -6.10 1.89
CA THR A 39 -12.22 -7.26 1.78
C THR A 39 -11.99 -7.60 0.32
N PHE A 40 -10.74 -7.79 -0.05
CA PHE A 40 -10.30 -8.12 -1.39
C PHE A 40 -9.69 -9.50 -1.40
N ASP A 41 -10.14 -10.35 -2.31
CA ASP A 41 -9.65 -11.72 -2.48
C ASP A 41 -8.63 -11.74 -3.61
N SER A 42 -7.41 -12.20 -3.32
CA SER A 42 -6.33 -12.24 -4.29
C SER A 42 -6.64 -13.06 -5.55
N ARG A 43 -7.56 -14.00 -5.44
CA ARG A 43 -7.99 -14.82 -6.59
C ARG A 43 -8.90 -14.05 -7.54
N LYS A 44 -9.54 -12.99 -7.07
CA LYS A 44 -10.49 -12.18 -7.83
C LYS A 44 -9.93 -10.82 -8.23
N LYS A 45 -9.11 -10.22 -7.38
CA LYS A 45 -8.57 -8.90 -7.60
C LYS A 45 -7.13 -8.83 -7.09
N GLN A 46 -6.18 -8.63 -8.00
CA GLN A 46 -4.77 -8.57 -7.69
C GLN A 46 -4.25 -7.15 -7.52
N ILE A 47 -5.00 -6.14 -7.96
CA ILE A 47 -4.60 -4.74 -7.85
C ILE A 47 -5.73 -3.96 -7.17
N ILE A 48 -5.42 -3.39 -6.00
CA ILE A 48 -6.33 -2.53 -5.25
C ILE A 48 -5.85 -1.11 -5.42
N ARG A 49 -6.67 -0.26 -6.02
CA ARG A 49 -6.32 1.13 -6.32
C ARG A 49 -6.92 2.04 -5.26
N ILE A 50 -6.07 2.85 -4.66
CA ILE A 50 -6.43 3.72 -3.53
C ILE A 50 -6.29 5.17 -3.94
N GLY A 51 -7.29 5.98 -3.62
CA GLY A 51 -7.29 7.39 -3.96
C GLY A 51 -8.29 8.20 -3.16
N ARG A 52 -8.36 9.49 -3.50
CA ARG A 52 -9.20 10.43 -2.77
C ARG A 52 -10.66 10.35 -3.16
N ILE A 53 -10.96 10.15 -4.44
CA ILE A 53 -12.31 10.27 -4.98
C ILE A 53 -12.79 8.93 -5.51
N LYS A 54 -14.02 8.57 -5.15
CA LYS A 54 -14.66 7.37 -5.68
C LYS A 54 -14.83 7.51 -7.20
N SER A 55 -14.34 6.51 -7.93
CA SER A 55 -14.45 6.44 -9.39
C SER A 55 -14.29 5.00 -9.84
N ASP A 56 -14.47 4.75 -11.14
CA ASP A 56 -14.24 3.43 -11.72
C ASP A 56 -12.78 3.02 -11.68
N GLU A 57 -11.88 3.98 -11.47
CA GLU A 57 -10.44 3.74 -11.39
C GLU A 57 -9.92 3.58 -9.96
N ILE A 58 -10.79 3.71 -8.96
CA ILE A 58 -10.42 3.64 -7.54
C ILE A 58 -11.29 2.61 -6.83
N ASP A 59 -10.65 1.70 -6.14
CA ASP A 59 -11.32 0.61 -5.43
C ASP A 59 -11.62 0.94 -3.98
N PHE A 60 -10.75 1.73 -3.36
CA PHE A 60 -10.92 2.20 -2.00
C PHE A 60 -10.54 3.68 -1.93
N ASN A 61 -11.47 4.51 -1.51
CA ASN A 61 -11.23 5.95 -1.43
C ASN A 61 -11.44 6.49 -0.02
N PHE A 62 -10.72 7.58 0.31
CA PHE A 62 -11.02 8.35 1.50
C PHE A 62 -10.86 9.84 1.21
N ASN A 63 -11.82 10.59 1.71
CA ASN A 63 -11.92 12.01 1.45
C ASN A 63 -10.96 12.79 2.33
N ASP A 64 -9.73 12.90 1.89
CA ASP A 64 -8.64 13.62 2.54
C ASP A 64 -7.92 14.43 1.47
N GLU A 65 -7.81 15.73 1.68
CA GLU A 65 -7.20 16.64 0.71
C GLU A 65 -5.74 16.32 0.41
N ASP A 66 -5.04 15.71 1.37
CA ASP A 66 -3.64 15.34 1.22
C ASP A 66 -3.45 14.04 0.45
N VAL A 67 -4.52 13.33 0.15
CA VAL A 67 -4.49 12.12 -0.66
C VAL A 67 -4.72 12.48 -2.11
N SER A 68 -3.85 11.99 -2.98
CA SER A 68 -3.98 12.17 -4.43
C SER A 68 -5.15 11.37 -4.98
N ARG A 69 -5.68 11.77 -6.14
CA ARG A 69 -6.74 11.03 -6.83
C ARG A 69 -6.33 9.59 -7.10
N LYS A 70 -5.06 9.39 -7.45
CA LYS A 70 -4.44 8.08 -7.65
C LYS A 70 -3.24 7.99 -6.73
N GLN A 71 -3.51 7.71 -5.45
CA GLN A 71 -2.50 7.78 -4.40
C GLN A 71 -1.52 6.62 -4.43
N CYS A 72 -2.03 5.41 -4.43
CA CYS A 72 -1.19 4.22 -4.42
C CYS A 72 -1.98 2.98 -4.85
N MET A 73 -1.25 1.88 -5.01
CA MET A 73 -1.83 0.58 -5.31
C MET A 73 -1.30 -0.45 -4.34
N ILE A 74 -2.14 -1.39 -3.97
CA ILE A 74 -1.74 -2.59 -3.26
C ILE A 74 -1.86 -3.75 -4.24
N ILE A 75 -0.76 -4.45 -4.48
CA ILE A 75 -0.65 -5.44 -5.54
C ILE A 75 -0.34 -6.80 -4.94
N PHE A 76 -1.09 -7.83 -5.34
CA PHE A 76 -0.80 -9.22 -5.01
C PHE A 76 -0.01 -9.85 -6.14
N GLU A 77 1.21 -10.26 -5.84
CA GLU A 77 2.12 -10.86 -6.80
C GLU A 77 3.05 -11.83 -6.08
N ASP A 78 3.32 -12.98 -6.69
CA ASP A 78 4.19 -14.01 -6.09
C ASP A 78 3.81 -14.36 -4.64
N ASN A 79 2.51 -14.51 -4.40
CA ASN A 79 1.93 -14.87 -3.11
C ASN A 79 2.13 -13.84 -1.99
N ASN A 80 2.46 -12.60 -2.33
CA ASN A 80 2.64 -11.51 -1.37
C ASN A 80 1.89 -10.25 -1.79
N TRP A 81 1.57 -9.43 -0.82
CA TRP A 81 1.01 -8.10 -1.06
C TRP A 81 2.12 -7.06 -1.01
N TYR A 82 2.12 -6.17 -1.99
CA TYR A 82 3.07 -5.07 -2.12
C TYR A 82 2.33 -3.75 -2.20
N ILE A 83 2.97 -2.67 -1.75
CA ILE A 83 2.43 -1.32 -1.92
C ILE A 83 3.33 -0.52 -2.86
N VAL A 84 2.70 0.21 -3.79
CA VAL A 84 3.38 1.02 -4.79
C VAL A 84 2.74 2.40 -4.82
N ASP A 85 3.55 3.45 -4.76
CA ASP A 85 3.05 4.81 -4.89
C ASP A 85 2.53 5.09 -6.29
N GLY A 86 1.45 5.86 -6.38
CA GLY A 86 0.87 6.25 -7.65
C GLY A 86 0.06 5.15 -8.33
N ASN A 87 -0.02 5.19 -9.65
CA ASN A 87 -0.84 4.28 -10.45
C ASN A 87 -0.06 3.45 -11.46
N GLY A 88 1.27 3.36 -11.30
CA GLY A 88 2.14 2.67 -12.25
C GLY A 88 2.64 3.56 -13.39
N ILE A 89 2.02 4.71 -13.61
CA ILE A 89 2.39 5.69 -14.65
C ILE A 89 2.84 6.99 -13.99
N GLN A 90 2.06 7.49 -13.06
CA GLN A 90 2.32 8.74 -12.33
C GLN A 90 2.46 8.45 -10.83
N LYS A 91 3.34 9.18 -10.19
CA LYS A 91 3.50 9.17 -8.74
C LYS A 91 2.45 10.07 -8.09
N SER A 92 2.14 9.83 -6.82
CA SER A 92 1.29 10.72 -6.05
C SER A 92 1.97 12.07 -5.80
N SER A 93 1.20 13.10 -5.46
CA SER A 93 1.74 14.44 -5.21
C SER A 93 2.66 14.50 -4.00
N ASN A 94 2.30 13.79 -2.93
CA ASN A 94 3.00 13.87 -1.64
C ASN A 94 3.75 12.59 -1.28
N GLY A 95 3.68 11.56 -2.12
CA GLY A 95 4.29 10.25 -1.86
C GLY A 95 3.43 9.38 -0.95
N THR A 96 3.83 8.13 -0.86
CA THR A 96 3.25 7.15 0.05
C THR A 96 4.36 6.74 1.01
N TRP A 97 4.13 6.94 2.31
CA TRP A 97 5.17 6.80 3.32
C TRP A 97 4.76 5.78 4.36
N PHE A 98 5.73 5.03 4.88
CA PHE A 98 5.50 4.12 6.00
C PHE A 98 6.38 4.53 7.18
N TYR A 99 5.93 4.15 8.37
CA TYR A 99 6.62 4.45 9.61
C TYR A 99 7.40 3.20 10.08
N PRO A 100 8.74 3.23 10.10
CA PRO A 100 9.53 2.10 10.57
C PRO A 100 9.58 2.07 12.09
N GLU A 101 8.75 1.26 12.71
CA GLU A 101 8.71 1.14 14.19
C GLU A 101 9.88 0.33 14.76
N LYS A 102 10.47 -0.53 13.93
CA LYS A 102 11.59 -1.38 14.32
C LYS A 102 12.74 -1.19 13.35
N TYR A 103 13.68 -2.11 13.38
CA TYR A 103 14.82 -2.09 12.46
C TYR A 103 14.35 -2.27 11.01
N TYR A 104 14.80 -1.40 10.15
CA TYR A 104 14.57 -1.49 8.72
C TYR A 104 15.89 -1.38 7.98
N ASN A 105 16.14 -2.30 7.06
CA ASN A 105 17.38 -2.29 6.28
C ASN A 105 17.44 -1.08 5.36
N ILE A 106 18.59 -0.41 5.36
CA ILE A 106 18.84 0.64 4.39
C ILE A 106 19.34 -0.04 3.12
N ASN A 107 18.52 0.02 2.07
CA ASN A 107 18.82 -0.58 0.78
C ASN A 107 19.20 0.49 -0.22
N GLU A 108 19.86 0.07 -1.31
CA GLU A 108 20.19 0.94 -2.44
C GLU A 108 18.93 1.61 -2.98
N GLY A 109 18.97 2.92 -3.10
CA GLY A 109 17.86 3.71 -3.63
C GLY A 109 16.72 3.97 -2.65
N LEU A 110 16.87 3.58 -1.38
CA LEU A 110 15.86 3.88 -0.35
C LEU A 110 15.75 5.38 -0.17
N ILE A 111 14.54 5.90 -0.18
CA ILE A 111 14.25 7.30 0.12
C ILE A 111 13.54 7.37 1.45
N ILE A 112 14.11 8.14 2.37
CA ILE A 112 13.56 8.32 3.72
C ILE A 112 13.11 9.77 3.86
N ARG A 113 11.92 9.97 4.41
CA ARG A 113 11.45 11.30 4.76
C ARG A 113 11.55 11.51 6.26
N ILE A 114 12.26 12.56 6.65
CA ILE A 114 12.36 12.99 8.05
C ILE A 114 11.85 14.43 8.12
N GLY A 115 10.67 14.60 8.71
CA GLY A 115 9.99 15.89 8.63
C GLY A 115 9.69 16.23 7.17
N THR A 116 10.26 17.31 6.66
CA THR A 116 10.14 17.70 5.24
C THR A 116 11.40 17.43 4.43
N THR A 117 12.40 16.79 5.03
CA THR A 117 13.68 16.51 4.39
C THR A 117 13.69 15.09 3.84
N LEU A 118 14.13 14.95 2.60
CA LEU A 118 14.30 13.65 1.95
C LEU A 118 15.76 13.23 1.98
N PHE A 119 16.00 11.98 2.35
CA PHE A 119 17.30 11.35 2.34
C PHE A 119 17.30 10.25 1.29
N GLU A 120 18.28 10.26 0.41
CA GLU A 120 18.48 9.20 -0.58
C GLU A 120 19.67 8.36 -0.18
N CYS A 121 19.48 7.05 -0.15
CA CYS A 121 20.50 6.10 0.31
C CYS A 121 21.14 5.40 -0.86
N ASN A 122 22.46 5.40 -0.90
CA ASN A 122 23.23 4.75 -1.96
C ASN A 122 24.39 3.98 -1.35
N TYR A 123 24.64 2.79 -1.87
CA TYR A 123 25.85 2.07 -1.53
C TYR A 123 26.96 2.47 -2.51
N LEU A 124 28.05 3.00 -1.97
CA LEU A 124 29.21 3.36 -2.79
C LEU A 124 30.01 2.10 -3.10
N GLN A 125 30.38 1.95 -4.35
CA GLN A 125 31.22 0.84 -4.77
C GLN A 125 32.67 1.29 -4.82
N ASP A 126 33.57 0.44 -4.31
CA ASP A 126 35.00 0.64 -4.47
C ASP A 126 35.39 0.28 -5.89
N ASN A 127 36.13 1.19 -6.54
CA ASN A 127 36.66 0.96 -7.86
C ASN A 127 38.08 0.43 -7.79
#